data_3618ad43f7efa3dad60c4b63ea527d1b
#
_entry.id   3618ad43f7efa3dad60c4b63ea527d1b
#
_cell.length_a   1.000
_cell.length_b   1.000
_cell.length_c   1.000
_cell.angle_alpha   90.00
_cell.angle_beta   90.00
_cell.angle_gamma   90.00
#
_symmetry.space_group_name_H-M   'P 1'
#
loop_
_entity.id
_entity.type
_entity.pdbx_description
1 polymer ?
#
loop_
_entity_poly.entity_id
_entity_poly.type
_entity_poly.pdbx_seq_one_letter_code
_entity_poly.pdbx_strand_id
1 'polypeptide(L)'
;MTMAQRTAYTTSRTMPSLATASEPAAETTTAPATATANEPGIEPQPTRIEHDCIGSAAVPANAYWGIHTLRAISNFPVSGITVSDHPEIIHAYGTVKRACARANRELGGIDAYQAELVDRACADVIAGKLDDQFPIDVLQGGAGTSTNMNVNEVIANRALELGHYPRGEYEIIHPNDTVNKSQSTNDSYPAAARLALIEASRTLIDSTRKLSASFSSLSQRTMTVVKIGRTQLQDAVPMTFGQEFGAFATQLGSDAALLEQQHEPLSVVNLGGTAIGTGICADVRFRELAARHLAKLTGLPIRPAADPVGATSDVSDFVTLSGAIKRTALHLGKIANDLRLLASGPRAGLAEIQLPPRQAGSSIMPGKVNPVIPECVNQTVFMVMGMDTTVSYAAEAGQLQLNAFEPVMLHAMLTGMHMLARAMDTLRERCVNGIKVNKETGLEEAMRSSSLATSLIDYVGYEKAVQIAKDALAKDITVRAAADRDGSIRPEILDSILDPRDLTRVY
;
A
#
# COMPACT_ATOMS: atom_id res chain seq x y z
N MET A 1 36.64 22.39 41.19
CA MET A 1 36.09 23.69 41.64
C MET A 1 34.66 23.73 41.19
N THR A 2 33.82 23.45 42.10
CA THR A 2 32.69 24.11 42.78
C THR A 2 31.48 24.30 41.89
N MET A 3 30.54 23.46 42.09
CA MET A 3 29.20 23.43 42.78
C MET A 3 28.42 24.76 42.75
N ALA A 4 27.15 24.57 42.45
CA ALA A 4 25.92 25.24 42.89
C ALA A 4 25.39 26.41 42.06
N GLN A 5 24.21 26.24 41.48
CA GLN A 5 22.96 26.73 42.10
C GLN A 5 21.71 26.18 41.39
N ARG A 6 20.93 25.42 42.18
CA ARG A 6 19.53 25.07 41.89
C ARG A 6 18.66 26.24 42.32
N THR A 7 17.73 26.64 41.52
CA THR A 7 16.56 27.44 41.94
C THR A 7 15.29 26.68 41.60
N ALA A 8 14.62 26.22 42.64
CA ALA A 8 13.30 25.59 42.56
C ALA A 8 12.22 26.68 42.48
N TYR A 9 11.26 26.49 41.57
CA TYR A 9 9.98 27.19 41.64
C TYR A 9 8.89 26.16 41.98
N THR A 10 8.47 26.17 43.22
CA THR A 10 7.26 25.53 43.73
C THR A 10 6.12 26.54 43.59
N THR A 11 5.11 26.20 42.79
CA THR A 11 3.78 26.83 42.90
C THR A 11 2.75 25.73 43.17
N SER A 12 2.29 25.72 44.42
CA SER A 12 1.16 24.95 44.93
C SER A 12 -0.13 25.46 44.26
N ARG A 13 -0.91 24.59 43.62
CA ARG A 13 -2.33 24.78 43.36
C ARG A 13 -3.10 23.70 44.10
N THR A 14 -3.80 24.13 45.14
CA THR A 14 -4.82 23.41 45.91
C THR A 14 -5.97 22.97 44.99
N MET A 15 -6.30 21.67 45.04
CA MET A 15 -7.54 21.14 44.50
C MET A 15 -8.70 21.42 45.46
N PRO A 16 -9.92 21.74 44.96
CA PRO A 16 -11.08 21.78 45.80
C PRO A 16 -11.64 20.37 46.06
N SER A 17 -12.08 20.15 47.27
CA SER A 17 -12.71 18.99 47.88
C SER A 17 -14.00 18.61 47.13
N LEU A 18 -14.17 17.34 46.79
CA LEU A 18 -15.40 16.73 46.37
C LEU A 18 -16.33 16.57 47.57
N ALA A 19 -17.46 17.30 47.55
CA ALA A 19 -18.59 17.11 48.47
C ALA A 19 -19.39 15.88 48.02
N THR A 20 -19.63 15.00 48.98
CA THR A 20 -20.55 13.85 48.88
C THR A 20 -21.99 14.31 48.70
N ALA A 21 -22.61 13.96 47.58
CA ALA A 21 -24.08 14.09 47.43
C ALA A 21 -24.69 12.69 47.52
N SER A 22 -25.66 12.62 48.44
CA SER A 22 -26.50 11.46 48.74
C SER A 22 -27.43 11.11 47.56
N GLU A 23 -27.60 9.81 47.32
CA GLU A 23 -28.61 9.24 46.42
C GLU A 23 -30.05 9.60 46.88
N PRO A 24 -30.98 9.89 45.94
CA PRO A 24 -32.40 9.70 46.19
C PRO A 24 -32.92 8.45 45.48
N ALA A 25 -33.83 7.79 46.19
CA ALA A 25 -34.49 6.54 45.85
C ALA A 25 -35.22 6.58 44.49
N ALA A 26 -35.22 5.42 43.83
CA ALA A 26 -35.92 5.17 42.58
C ALA A 26 -37.47 5.15 42.81
N GLU A 27 -38.17 6.08 42.22
CA GLU A 27 -39.59 5.95 41.92
C GLU A 27 -39.80 5.43 40.49
N THR A 28 -40.35 4.24 40.40
CA THR A 28 -40.83 3.63 39.16
C THR A 28 -42.10 4.35 38.68
N THR A 29 -41.98 5.21 37.71
CA THR A 29 -43.13 5.71 36.94
C THR A 29 -43.05 5.09 35.51
N THR A 30 -44.00 4.19 35.26
CA THR A 30 -44.36 3.69 33.95
C THR A 30 -44.96 4.82 33.11
N ALA A 31 -44.20 5.31 32.13
CA ALA A 31 -44.73 6.19 31.09
C ALA A 31 -45.25 5.35 29.91
N PRO A 32 -46.39 5.74 29.29
CA PRO A 32 -46.99 4.99 28.20
C PRO A 32 -46.15 5.09 26.93
N ALA A 33 -46.04 3.96 26.23
CA ALA A 33 -45.40 3.86 24.92
C ALA A 33 -46.06 4.83 23.93
N THR A 34 -45.35 5.88 23.55
CA THR A 34 -45.72 6.67 22.38
C THR A 34 -45.45 5.83 21.13
N ALA A 35 -46.55 5.50 20.44
CA ALA A 35 -46.52 4.89 19.13
C ALA A 35 -45.73 5.80 18.17
N THR A 36 -44.57 5.36 17.76
CA THR A 36 -43.85 5.97 16.64
C THR A 36 -44.64 5.69 15.37
N ALA A 37 -44.90 6.77 14.62
CA ALA A 37 -45.62 6.75 13.37
C ALA A 37 -44.96 5.73 12.39
N ASN A 38 -45.81 4.88 11.81
CA ASN A 38 -45.48 3.99 10.72
C ASN A 38 -44.93 4.81 9.55
N GLU A 39 -43.63 4.61 9.21
CA GLU A 39 -43.14 4.89 7.88
C GLU A 39 -43.82 3.93 6.89
N PRO A 40 -44.19 4.39 5.68
CA PRO A 40 -44.95 3.56 4.75
C PRO A 40 -44.07 2.44 4.16
N GLY A 41 -44.40 1.21 4.51
CA GLY A 41 -44.36 0.04 3.63
C GLY A 41 -43.00 -0.44 3.13
N ILE A 42 -42.09 -0.87 4.02
CA ILE A 42 -41.10 -1.92 3.67
C ILE A 42 -41.70 -3.22 4.22
N GLU A 43 -42.17 -4.10 3.31
CA GLU A 43 -42.53 -5.46 3.71
C GLU A 43 -41.31 -6.12 4.39
N PRO A 44 -41.49 -6.77 5.55
CA PRO A 44 -40.36 -7.44 6.21
C PRO A 44 -39.80 -8.49 5.26
N GLN A 45 -38.51 -8.35 4.92
CA GLN A 45 -37.85 -9.33 4.04
C GLN A 45 -37.94 -10.73 4.70
N PRO A 46 -38.19 -11.78 3.91
CA PRO A 46 -38.18 -13.16 4.41
C PRO A 46 -36.87 -13.46 5.15
N THR A 47 -36.97 -14.14 6.29
CA THR A 47 -35.80 -14.56 7.07
C THR A 47 -35.78 -16.09 7.23
N ARG A 48 -34.62 -16.66 7.47
CA ARG A 48 -34.42 -18.02 7.96
C ARG A 48 -33.80 -17.96 9.35
N ILE A 49 -34.15 -18.90 10.21
CA ILE A 49 -33.59 -19.02 11.55
C ILE A 49 -32.34 -19.88 11.48
N GLU A 50 -31.22 -19.33 11.92
CA GLU A 50 -29.98 -20.06 12.10
C GLU A 50 -29.59 -20.04 13.59
N HIS A 51 -28.70 -20.96 13.98
CA HIS A 51 -28.23 -21.07 15.36
C HIS A 51 -26.71 -21.30 15.41
N ASP A 52 -26.11 -20.84 16.48
CA ASP A 52 -24.71 -21.10 16.86
C ASP A 52 -24.61 -21.38 18.38
N CYS A 53 -23.39 -21.47 18.91
CA CYS A 53 -23.16 -21.79 20.33
C CYS A 53 -23.68 -20.71 21.32
N ILE A 54 -24.05 -19.51 20.86
CA ILE A 54 -24.58 -18.42 21.69
C ILE A 54 -26.07 -18.17 21.48
N GLY A 55 -26.72 -18.90 20.57
CA GLY A 55 -28.17 -18.86 20.38
C GLY A 55 -28.63 -18.73 18.94
N SER A 56 -29.92 -18.51 18.74
CA SER A 56 -30.55 -18.41 17.42
C SER A 56 -30.74 -16.94 17.02
N ALA A 57 -30.69 -16.69 15.68
CA ALA A 57 -30.98 -15.39 15.10
C ALA A 57 -31.68 -15.52 13.74
N ALA A 58 -32.40 -14.50 13.34
CA ALA A 58 -33.06 -14.41 12.03
C ALA A 58 -32.09 -13.81 11.02
N VAL A 59 -31.70 -14.58 10.02
CA VAL A 59 -30.84 -14.17 8.91
C VAL A 59 -31.70 -13.89 7.69
N PRO A 60 -31.45 -12.84 6.87
CA PRO A 60 -32.20 -12.61 5.64
C PRO A 60 -32.16 -13.86 4.73
N ALA A 61 -33.32 -14.30 4.26
CA ALA A 61 -33.43 -15.55 3.49
C ALA A 61 -32.67 -15.51 2.16
N ASN A 62 -32.49 -14.31 1.58
CA ASN A 62 -31.78 -14.10 0.32
C ASN A 62 -30.25 -13.98 0.49
N ALA A 63 -29.73 -13.80 1.73
CA ALA A 63 -28.29 -13.72 1.98
C ALA A 63 -27.63 -15.09 1.82
N TYR A 64 -26.41 -15.11 1.23
CA TYR A 64 -25.57 -16.33 1.26
C TYR A 64 -24.79 -16.44 2.56
N TRP A 65 -24.55 -15.33 3.25
CA TRP A 65 -23.96 -15.35 4.59
C TRP A 65 -24.98 -15.81 5.66
N GLY A 66 -24.47 -16.20 6.82
CA GLY A 66 -25.26 -16.77 7.89
C GLY A 66 -25.14 -16.04 9.23
N ILE A 67 -25.41 -16.77 10.33
CA ILE A 67 -25.50 -16.20 11.69
C ILE A 67 -24.18 -15.60 12.20
N HIS A 68 -23.02 -16.17 11.88
CA HIS A 68 -21.72 -15.62 12.29
C HIS A 68 -21.48 -14.24 11.63
N THR A 69 -21.78 -14.14 10.35
CA THR A 69 -21.71 -12.87 9.63
C THR A 69 -22.67 -11.85 10.18
N LEU A 70 -23.93 -12.23 10.49
CA LEU A 70 -24.92 -11.35 11.11
C LEU A 70 -24.39 -10.73 12.41
N ARG A 71 -23.79 -11.57 13.27
CA ARG A 71 -23.19 -11.10 14.54
C ARG A 71 -22.00 -10.16 14.29
N ALA A 72 -21.15 -10.49 13.33
CA ALA A 72 -19.99 -9.67 13.01
C ALA A 72 -20.38 -8.27 12.49
N ILE A 73 -21.40 -8.17 11.64
CA ILE A 73 -21.96 -6.88 11.19
C ILE A 73 -22.43 -6.04 12.39
N SER A 74 -23.09 -6.69 13.35
CA SER A 74 -23.57 -6.00 14.56
C SER A 74 -22.42 -5.59 15.51
N ASN A 75 -21.36 -6.40 15.59
CA ASN A 75 -20.25 -6.20 16.54
C ASN A 75 -19.25 -5.14 16.07
N PHE A 76 -19.04 -4.97 14.78
CA PHE A 76 -17.91 -4.21 14.24
C PHE A 76 -18.32 -3.09 13.25
N PRO A 77 -19.26 -2.18 13.57
CA PRO A 77 -19.57 -1.03 12.71
C PRO A 77 -18.56 0.11 12.96
N VAL A 78 -17.30 -0.05 12.50
CA VAL A 78 -16.19 0.82 12.94
C VAL A 78 -15.67 1.71 11.82
N SER A 79 -15.18 1.13 10.71
CA SER A 79 -14.54 1.90 9.62
C SER A 79 -15.53 2.36 8.56
N GLY A 80 -16.63 1.65 8.38
CA GLY A 80 -17.56 1.81 7.25
C GLY A 80 -17.02 1.25 5.93
N ILE A 81 -15.85 0.58 5.95
CA ILE A 81 -15.26 -0.13 4.81
C ILE A 81 -15.47 -1.62 5.06
N THR A 82 -15.93 -2.33 4.05
CA THR A 82 -16.25 -3.76 4.18
C THR A 82 -15.21 -4.63 3.49
N VAL A 83 -15.25 -5.93 3.79
CA VAL A 83 -14.44 -6.93 3.07
C VAL A 83 -14.75 -6.92 1.57
N SER A 84 -16.00 -6.59 1.17
CA SER A 84 -16.40 -6.42 -0.24
C SER A 84 -15.61 -5.35 -0.99
N ASP A 85 -15.02 -4.37 -0.29
CA ASP A 85 -14.18 -3.33 -0.89
C ASP A 85 -12.77 -3.84 -1.26
N HIS A 86 -12.46 -5.08 -0.87
CA HIS A 86 -11.19 -5.77 -1.16
C HIS A 86 -11.44 -7.14 -1.81
N PRO A 87 -11.87 -7.19 -3.07
CA PRO A 87 -12.20 -8.45 -3.73
C PRO A 87 -11.05 -9.46 -3.77
N GLU A 88 -9.81 -9.00 -3.69
CA GLU A 88 -8.62 -9.85 -3.69
C GLU A 88 -8.63 -10.86 -2.53
N ILE A 89 -9.06 -10.45 -1.32
CA ILE A 89 -9.11 -11.38 -0.19
C ILE A 89 -10.26 -12.37 -0.35
N ILE A 90 -11.37 -11.97 -0.95
CA ILE A 90 -12.53 -12.84 -1.22
C ILE A 90 -12.12 -13.93 -2.21
N HIS A 91 -11.52 -13.54 -3.33
CA HIS A 91 -11.08 -14.46 -4.40
C HIS A 91 -9.95 -15.38 -3.91
N ALA A 92 -9.03 -14.84 -3.11
CA ALA A 92 -7.97 -15.62 -2.46
C ALA A 92 -8.55 -16.68 -1.51
N TYR A 93 -9.53 -16.30 -0.69
CA TYR A 93 -10.21 -17.24 0.19
C TYR A 93 -10.95 -18.34 -0.59
N GLY A 94 -11.68 -17.97 -1.66
CA GLY A 94 -12.28 -18.94 -2.56
C GLY A 94 -11.26 -19.97 -3.07
N THR A 95 -10.05 -19.50 -3.42
CA THR A 95 -8.96 -20.35 -3.90
C THR A 95 -8.40 -21.25 -2.79
N VAL A 96 -8.19 -20.74 -1.58
CA VAL A 96 -7.76 -21.51 -0.40
C VAL A 96 -8.79 -22.59 -0.05
N LYS A 97 -10.07 -22.22 0.06
CA LYS A 97 -11.15 -23.17 0.39
C LYS A 97 -11.28 -24.26 -0.67
N ARG A 98 -11.13 -23.91 -1.93
CA ARG A 98 -11.11 -24.88 -3.03
C ARG A 98 -9.97 -25.87 -2.91
N ALA A 99 -8.76 -25.41 -2.59
CA ALA A 99 -7.60 -26.27 -2.37
C ALA A 99 -7.81 -27.22 -1.18
N CYS A 100 -8.33 -26.68 -0.07
CA CYS A 100 -8.63 -27.47 1.13
C CYS A 100 -9.73 -28.52 0.90
N ALA A 101 -10.80 -28.17 0.18
CA ALA A 101 -11.85 -29.13 -0.16
C ALA A 101 -11.33 -30.30 -1.01
N ARG A 102 -10.45 -30.01 -1.99
CA ARG A 102 -9.80 -31.05 -2.80
C ARG A 102 -8.89 -31.96 -1.97
N ALA A 103 -8.11 -31.37 -1.05
CA ALA A 103 -7.28 -32.14 -0.14
C ALA A 103 -8.12 -33.06 0.78
N ASN A 104 -9.19 -32.51 1.38
CA ASN A 104 -10.10 -33.27 2.23
C ASN A 104 -10.82 -34.41 1.46
N ARG A 105 -11.19 -34.19 0.19
CA ARG A 105 -11.74 -35.23 -0.69
C ARG A 105 -10.74 -36.38 -0.90
N GLU A 106 -9.47 -36.07 -1.22
CA GLU A 106 -8.43 -37.10 -1.39
C GLU A 106 -8.18 -37.92 -0.11
N LEU A 107 -8.39 -37.29 1.05
CA LEU A 107 -8.21 -37.91 2.37
C LEU A 107 -9.49 -38.63 2.88
N GLY A 108 -10.62 -38.50 2.17
CA GLY A 108 -11.90 -39.04 2.62
C GLY A 108 -12.54 -38.24 3.78
N GLY A 109 -12.08 -37.03 4.04
CA GLY A 109 -12.61 -36.14 5.09
C GLY A 109 -13.96 -35.50 4.74
N ILE A 110 -14.28 -35.38 3.45
CA ILE A 110 -15.59 -35.04 2.89
C ILE A 110 -15.90 -35.98 1.73
N ASP A 111 -17.17 -36.26 1.47
CA ASP A 111 -17.55 -37.12 0.37
C ASP A 111 -17.41 -36.46 -1.01
N ALA A 112 -17.52 -37.27 -2.07
CA ALA A 112 -17.29 -36.78 -3.43
C ALA A 112 -18.35 -35.78 -3.88
N TYR A 113 -19.59 -35.91 -3.44
CA TYR A 113 -20.69 -35.01 -3.81
C TYR A 113 -20.55 -33.65 -3.10
N GLN A 114 -20.27 -33.64 -1.80
CA GLN A 114 -19.97 -32.43 -1.05
C GLN A 114 -18.79 -31.68 -1.64
N ALA A 115 -17.70 -32.40 -1.94
CA ALA A 115 -16.49 -31.82 -2.53
C ALA A 115 -16.76 -31.17 -3.90
N GLU A 116 -17.60 -31.77 -4.74
CA GLU A 116 -17.97 -31.23 -6.04
C GLU A 116 -18.77 -29.92 -5.90
N LEU A 117 -19.77 -29.90 -5.02
CA LEU A 117 -20.58 -28.73 -4.76
C LEU A 117 -19.76 -27.57 -4.20
N VAL A 118 -18.87 -27.84 -3.23
CA VAL A 118 -17.96 -26.87 -2.65
C VAL A 118 -16.95 -26.35 -3.70
N ASP A 119 -16.38 -27.23 -4.55
CA ASP A 119 -15.44 -26.81 -5.62
C ASP A 119 -16.11 -25.84 -6.60
N ARG A 120 -17.36 -26.10 -6.97
CA ARG A 120 -18.15 -25.22 -7.85
C ARG A 120 -18.53 -23.90 -7.17
N ALA A 121 -18.94 -23.93 -5.90
CA ALA A 121 -19.24 -22.73 -5.12
C ALA A 121 -17.99 -21.83 -4.95
N CYS A 122 -16.84 -22.44 -4.64
CA CYS A 122 -15.56 -21.72 -4.61
C CYS A 122 -15.21 -21.08 -5.96
N ALA A 123 -15.49 -21.76 -7.08
CA ALA A 123 -15.27 -21.20 -8.42
C ALA A 123 -16.12 -19.94 -8.66
N ASP A 124 -17.36 -19.92 -8.17
CA ASP A 124 -18.22 -18.73 -8.26
C ASP A 124 -17.71 -17.56 -7.39
N VAL A 125 -17.18 -17.86 -6.19
CA VAL A 125 -16.52 -16.85 -5.33
C VAL A 125 -15.27 -16.29 -6.01
N ILE A 126 -14.40 -17.16 -6.55
CA ILE A 126 -13.18 -16.76 -7.27
C ILE A 126 -13.51 -15.88 -8.50
N ALA A 127 -14.63 -16.15 -9.15
CA ALA A 127 -15.10 -15.40 -10.33
C ALA A 127 -15.78 -14.04 -9.96
N GLY A 128 -15.84 -13.66 -8.71
CA GLY A 128 -16.43 -12.40 -8.22
C GLY A 128 -17.95 -12.33 -8.28
N LYS A 129 -18.65 -13.47 -8.45
CA LYS A 129 -20.12 -13.48 -8.56
C LYS A 129 -20.85 -13.19 -7.26
N LEU A 130 -20.14 -13.23 -6.14
CA LEU A 130 -20.68 -13.13 -4.79
C LEU A 130 -19.97 -12.06 -3.94
N ASP A 131 -19.24 -11.14 -4.57
CA ASP A 131 -18.41 -10.14 -3.86
C ASP A 131 -19.24 -9.22 -2.94
N ASP A 132 -20.50 -9.00 -3.27
CA ASP A 132 -21.47 -8.25 -2.44
C ASP A 132 -21.93 -8.97 -1.16
N GLN A 133 -21.57 -10.26 -1.00
CA GLN A 133 -21.94 -11.10 0.13
C GLN A 133 -20.94 -11.05 1.30
N PHE A 134 -20.03 -10.07 1.32
CA PHE A 134 -18.99 -9.92 2.35
C PHE A 134 -19.11 -8.57 3.08
N PRO A 135 -20.21 -8.31 3.81
CA PRO A 135 -20.56 -7.01 4.39
C PRO A 135 -19.86 -6.72 5.72
N ILE A 136 -18.90 -7.53 6.14
CA ILE A 136 -18.19 -7.36 7.42
C ILE A 136 -17.17 -6.24 7.30
N ASP A 137 -17.09 -5.37 8.34
CA ASP A 137 -16.08 -4.32 8.42
C ASP A 137 -14.65 -4.90 8.41
N VAL A 138 -13.73 -4.20 7.75
CA VAL A 138 -12.31 -4.59 7.68
C VAL A 138 -11.61 -4.52 9.02
N LEU A 139 -12.10 -3.69 9.96
CA LEU A 139 -11.64 -3.63 11.34
C LEU A 139 -12.49 -4.56 12.21
N GLN A 140 -11.99 -5.76 12.46
CA GLN A 140 -12.68 -6.83 13.15
C GLN A 140 -11.78 -7.53 14.16
N GLY A 141 -12.32 -7.89 15.31
CA GLY A 141 -11.65 -8.74 16.30
C GLY A 141 -11.65 -10.21 15.90
N GLY A 142 -10.80 -11.02 16.55
CA GLY A 142 -10.76 -12.47 16.36
C GLY A 142 -9.85 -12.95 15.23
N ALA A 143 -8.80 -12.20 14.91
CA ALA A 143 -7.77 -12.61 13.94
C ALA A 143 -8.32 -12.99 12.55
N GLY A 144 -9.40 -12.34 12.10
CA GLY A 144 -10.05 -12.64 10.83
C GLY A 144 -11.10 -13.75 10.88
N THR A 145 -11.49 -14.23 12.07
CA THR A 145 -12.49 -15.30 12.20
C THR A 145 -13.83 -14.89 11.57
N SER A 146 -14.25 -13.63 11.73
CA SER A 146 -15.48 -13.15 11.10
C SER A 146 -15.44 -13.27 9.57
N THR A 147 -14.33 -12.89 8.94
CA THR A 147 -14.13 -13.06 7.49
C THR A 147 -14.09 -14.53 7.09
N ASN A 148 -13.35 -15.40 7.83
CA ASN A 148 -13.29 -16.83 7.53
C ASN A 148 -14.68 -17.48 7.60
N MET A 149 -15.47 -17.13 8.63
CA MET A 149 -16.83 -17.67 8.77
C MET A 149 -17.78 -17.13 7.71
N ASN A 150 -17.69 -15.84 7.35
CA ASN A 150 -18.44 -15.28 6.24
C ASN A 150 -18.17 -16.06 4.92
N VAL A 151 -16.90 -16.31 4.62
CA VAL A 151 -16.51 -17.13 3.47
C VAL A 151 -17.10 -18.54 3.56
N ASN A 152 -17.01 -19.18 4.72
CA ASN A 152 -17.53 -20.55 4.94
C ASN A 152 -19.05 -20.58 4.72
N GLU A 153 -19.79 -19.63 5.28
CA GLU A 153 -21.25 -19.51 5.15
C GLU A 153 -21.67 -19.24 3.71
N VAL A 154 -21.00 -18.31 3.02
CA VAL A 154 -21.28 -17.99 1.61
C VAL A 154 -21.03 -19.20 0.72
N ILE A 155 -19.89 -19.90 0.89
CA ILE A 155 -19.58 -21.11 0.11
C ILE A 155 -20.57 -22.24 0.42
N ALA A 156 -20.91 -22.45 1.71
CA ALA A 156 -21.88 -23.49 2.09
C ALA A 156 -23.25 -23.25 1.45
N ASN A 157 -23.79 -22.05 1.58
CA ASN A 157 -25.09 -21.69 1.02
C ASN A 157 -25.10 -21.68 -0.50
N ARG A 158 -23.99 -21.29 -1.15
CA ARG A 158 -23.87 -21.40 -2.61
C ARG A 158 -23.78 -22.86 -3.06
N ALA A 159 -23.07 -23.72 -2.33
CA ALA A 159 -22.99 -25.13 -2.60
C ALA A 159 -24.35 -25.83 -2.44
N LEU A 160 -25.11 -25.50 -1.38
CA LEU A 160 -26.48 -25.96 -1.17
C LEU A 160 -27.40 -25.60 -2.36
N GLU A 161 -27.38 -24.35 -2.76
CA GLU A 161 -28.19 -23.89 -3.93
C GLU A 161 -27.80 -24.63 -5.22
N LEU A 162 -26.51 -24.85 -5.48
CA LEU A 162 -26.00 -25.62 -6.62
C LEU A 162 -26.45 -27.09 -6.58
N GLY A 163 -26.68 -27.63 -5.37
CA GLY A 163 -27.23 -28.96 -5.12
C GLY A 163 -28.77 -29.00 -5.07
N HIS A 164 -29.45 -27.86 -5.34
CA HIS A 164 -30.91 -27.71 -5.25
C HIS A 164 -31.48 -27.87 -3.84
N TYR A 165 -30.70 -27.55 -2.80
CA TYR A 165 -31.14 -27.50 -1.42
C TYR A 165 -31.41 -26.05 -0.98
N PRO A 166 -32.32 -25.85 0.00
CA PRO A 166 -32.51 -24.54 0.62
C PRO A 166 -31.22 -24.05 1.30
N ARG A 167 -31.02 -22.74 1.33
CA ARG A 167 -29.96 -22.11 2.13
C ARG A 167 -30.22 -22.38 3.61
N GLY A 168 -29.17 -22.69 4.36
CA GLY A 168 -29.27 -23.05 5.78
C GLY A 168 -29.44 -24.54 6.06
N GLU A 169 -29.57 -25.42 5.04
CA GLU A 169 -29.61 -26.89 5.18
C GLU A 169 -28.21 -27.45 5.51
N TYR A 170 -27.68 -27.02 6.64
CA TYR A 170 -26.29 -27.28 7.03
C TYR A 170 -26.01 -28.76 7.39
N GLU A 171 -27.03 -29.59 7.50
CA GLU A 171 -26.85 -31.04 7.58
C GLU A 171 -26.26 -31.65 6.29
N ILE A 172 -26.45 -31.01 5.16
CA ILE A 172 -25.91 -31.43 3.85
C ILE A 172 -24.51 -30.80 3.61
N ILE A 173 -24.39 -29.49 3.71
CA ILE A 173 -23.11 -28.76 3.57
C ILE A 173 -22.99 -27.79 4.75
N HIS A 174 -22.16 -28.15 5.71
CA HIS A 174 -21.97 -27.36 6.92
C HIS A 174 -20.79 -26.38 6.76
N PRO A 175 -20.94 -25.08 7.16
CA PRO A 175 -19.83 -24.12 7.10
C PRO A 175 -18.55 -24.59 7.81
N ASN A 176 -18.67 -25.20 9.00
CA ASN A 176 -17.53 -25.68 9.77
C ASN A 176 -17.10 -27.10 9.38
N ASP A 177 -18.04 -28.06 9.35
CA ASP A 177 -17.68 -29.47 9.24
C ASP A 177 -17.37 -29.92 7.80
N THR A 178 -17.83 -29.16 6.80
CA THR A 178 -17.58 -29.40 5.38
C THR A 178 -16.60 -28.38 4.80
N VAL A 179 -16.95 -27.09 4.79
CA VAL A 179 -16.16 -26.04 4.12
C VAL A 179 -14.86 -25.74 4.88
N ASN A 180 -14.94 -25.66 6.21
CA ASN A 180 -13.78 -25.39 7.08
C ASN A 180 -13.06 -26.66 7.58
N LYS A 181 -13.40 -27.84 7.06
CA LYS A 181 -12.80 -29.12 7.47
C LYS A 181 -11.28 -29.07 7.44
N SER A 182 -10.64 -29.56 8.50
CA SER A 182 -9.16 -29.60 8.68
C SER A 182 -8.48 -28.24 8.71
N GLN A 183 -9.21 -27.16 8.98
CA GLN A 183 -8.69 -25.78 8.98
C GLN A 183 -9.01 -25.07 10.29
N SER A 184 -8.24 -24.03 10.58
CA SER A 184 -8.57 -22.97 11.50
C SER A 184 -8.56 -21.61 10.74
N THR A 185 -9.16 -20.56 11.30
CA THR A 185 -8.90 -19.21 10.82
C THR A 185 -7.41 -18.91 10.84
N ASN A 186 -6.70 -19.38 11.85
CA ASN A 186 -5.29 -19.10 12.10
C ASN A 186 -4.34 -19.64 11.03
N ASP A 187 -4.79 -20.54 10.16
CA ASP A 187 -4.03 -21.02 9.01
C ASP A 187 -4.64 -20.61 7.66
N SER A 188 -5.98 -20.55 7.57
CA SER A 188 -6.67 -20.20 6.32
C SER A 188 -6.66 -18.69 6.04
N TYR A 189 -6.76 -17.84 7.08
CA TYR A 189 -6.73 -16.37 6.91
C TYR A 189 -5.36 -15.89 6.40
N PRO A 190 -4.23 -16.19 7.08
CA PRO A 190 -2.92 -15.77 6.59
C PRO A 190 -2.59 -16.35 5.20
N ALA A 191 -3.04 -17.56 4.88
CA ALA A 191 -2.85 -18.12 3.54
C ALA A 191 -3.61 -17.31 2.47
N ALA A 192 -4.88 -16.95 2.74
CA ALA A 192 -5.65 -16.11 1.83
C ALA A 192 -5.09 -14.68 1.74
N ALA A 193 -4.66 -14.08 2.87
CA ALA A 193 -4.04 -12.77 2.92
C ALA A 193 -2.77 -12.71 2.06
N ARG A 194 -1.89 -13.72 2.14
CA ARG A 194 -0.68 -13.83 1.31
C ARG A 194 -1.02 -13.84 -0.19
N LEU A 195 -2.00 -14.61 -0.61
CA LEU A 195 -2.45 -14.64 -2.01
C LEU A 195 -3.03 -13.29 -2.46
N ALA A 196 -3.86 -12.65 -1.63
CA ALA A 196 -4.43 -11.34 -1.91
C ALA A 196 -3.34 -10.27 -2.08
N LEU A 197 -2.32 -10.28 -1.21
CA LEU A 197 -1.18 -9.37 -1.29
C LEU A 197 -0.33 -9.60 -2.55
N ILE A 198 -0.11 -10.86 -2.96
CA ILE A 198 0.58 -11.16 -4.22
C ILE A 198 -0.22 -10.60 -5.40
N GLU A 199 -1.54 -10.79 -5.44
CA GLU A 199 -2.38 -10.30 -6.54
C GLU A 199 -2.42 -8.78 -6.62
N ALA A 200 -2.66 -8.10 -5.51
CA ALA A 200 -2.65 -6.64 -5.45
C ALA A 200 -1.28 -6.05 -5.82
N SER A 201 -0.19 -6.69 -5.39
CA SER A 201 1.17 -6.23 -5.72
C SER A 201 1.48 -6.31 -7.22
N ARG A 202 0.89 -7.24 -7.97
CA ARG A 202 1.06 -7.32 -9.44
C ARG A 202 0.57 -6.06 -10.13
N THR A 203 -0.57 -5.52 -9.70
CA THR A 203 -1.10 -4.24 -10.22
C THR A 203 -0.14 -3.08 -9.91
N LEU A 204 0.38 -3.00 -8.69
CA LEU A 204 1.36 -1.99 -8.31
C LEU A 204 2.67 -2.12 -9.11
N ILE A 205 3.19 -3.34 -9.27
CA ILE A 205 4.40 -3.65 -10.05
C ILE A 205 4.22 -3.20 -11.52
N ASP A 206 3.07 -3.51 -12.12
CA ASP A 206 2.76 -3.11 -13.50
C ASP A 206 2.71 -1.58 -13.66
N SER A 207 2.01 -0.87 -12.77
CA SER A 207 1.96 0.60 -12.78
C SER A 207 3.34 1.22 -12.55
N THR A 208 4.17 0.63 -11.66
CA THR A 208 5.55 1.07 -11.42
C THR A 208 6.41 0.91 -12.66
N ARG A 209 6.33 -0.24 -13.34
CA ARG A 209 7.05 -0.52 -14.59
C ARG A 209 6.62 0.43 -15.73
N LYS A 210 5.33 0.70 -15.86
CA LYS A 210 4.81 1.66 -16.85
C LYS A 210 5.32 3.09 -16.60
N LEU A 211 5.35 3.53 -15.35
CA LEU A 211 5.89 4.84 -15.00
C LEU A 211 7.40 4.92 -15.24
N SER A 212 8.15 3.88 -14.87
CA SER A 212 9.58 3.75 -15.17
C SER A 212 9.85 3.86 -16.67
N ALA A 213 9.09 3.15 -17.50
CA ALA A 213 9.22 3.21 -18.96
C ALA A 213 8.93 4.62 -19.53
N SER A 214 7.97 5.35 -18.96
CA SER A 214 7.68 6.74 -19.36
C SER A 214 8.85 7.68 -19.03
N PHE A 215 9.47 7.55 -17.86
CA PHE A 215 10.68 8.31 -17.52
C PHE A 215 11.86 7.91 -18.39
N SER A 216 12.04 6.63 -18.71
CA SER A 216 13.08 6.16 -19.64
C SER A 216 12.93 6.77 -21.02
N SER A 217 11.69 6.81 -21.55
CA SER A 217 11.40 7.47 -22.84
C SER A 217 11.67 8.99 -22.77
N LEU A 218 11.32 9.66 -21.68
CA LEU A 218 11.61 11.08 -21.47
C LEU A 218 13.12 11.31 -21.36
N SER A 219 13.85 10.47 -20.65
CA SER A 219 15.32 10.46 -20.56
C SER A 219 15.97 10.43 -21.94
N GLN A 220 15.58 9.48 -22.77
CA GLN A 220 16.13 9.35 -24.14
C GLN A 220 15.93 10.61 -24.98
N ARG A 221 14.73 11.22 -24.91
CA ARG A 221 14.42 12.43 -25.69
C ARG A 221 15.17 13.68 -25.22
N THR A 222 15.68 13.66 -23.98
CA THR A 222 16.31 14.82 -23.34
C THR A 222 17.78 14.57 -22.97
N MET A 223 18.37 13.48 -23.49
CA MET A 223 19.73 13.06 -23.14
C MET A 223 20.80 14.09 -23.52
N THR A 224 20.55 14.91 -24.53
CA THR A 224 21.49 15.96 -24.98
C THR A 224 21.13 17.35 -24.46
N VAL A 225 20.11 17.48 -23.63
CA VAL A 225 19.66 18.76 -23.13
C VAL A 225 20.30 19.06 -21.79
N VAL A 226 21.27 19.99 -21.80
CA VAL A 226 22.03 20.38 -20.61
C VAL A 226 21.19 21.15 -19.61
N LYS A 227 21.48 20.94 -18.34
CA LYS A 227 21.02 21.69 -17.18
C LYS A 227 22.11 21.78 -16.12
N ILE A 228 21.94 22.61 -15.11
CA ILE A 228 22.75 22.55 -13.90
C ILE A 228 22.21 21.49 -12.93
N GLY A 229 23.07 20.62 -12.41
CA GLY A 229 22.77 19.77 -11.27
C GLY A 229 22.78 20.57 -9.97
N ARG A 230 21.99 20.15 -8.97
CA ARG A 230 21.97 20.81 -7.66
C ARG A 230 22.16 19.78 -6.54
N THR A 231 22.99 20.13 -5.57
CA THR A 231 23.14 19.42 -4.30
C THR A 231 22.80 20.39 -3.18
N GLN A 232 21.95 19.98 -2.21
CA GLN A 232 21.46 20.86 -1.14
C GLN A 232 20.79 22.16 -1.69
N LEU A 233 20.18 22.06 -2.87
CA LEU A 233 19.58 23.16 -3.64
C LEU A 233 20.57 24.24 -4.11
N GLN A 234 21.89 24.00 -3.97
CA GLN A 234 22.93 24.85 -4.50
C GLN A 234 23.47 24.29 -5.83
N ASP A 235 23.98 25.17 -6.68
CA ASP A 235 24.60 24.78 -7.93
C ASP A 235 25.69 23.72 -7.72
N ALA A 236 25.63 22.64 -8.47
CA ALA A 236 26.67 21.65 -8.53
C ALA A 236 27.34 21.69 -9.92
N VAL A 237 27.37 20.61 -10.66
CA VAL A 237 28.02 20.54 -11.95
C VAL A 237 26.99 20.34 -13.07
N PRO A 238 27.36 20.64 -14.34
CA PRO A 238 26.47 20.36 -15.48
C PRO A 238 26.08 18.89 -15.55
N MET A 239 24.82 18.67 -15.89
CA MET A 239 24.24 17.37 -16.21
C MET A 239 23.21 17.54 -17.33
N THR A 240 22.53 16.46 -17.75
CA THR A 240 21.42 16.55 -18.68
C THR A 240 20.10 16.22 -18.01
N PHE A 241 19.01 16.75 -18.55
CA PHE A 241 17.66 16.30 -18.15
C PHE A 241 17.47 14.80 -18.37
N GLY A 242 18.10 14.24 -19.42
CA GLY A 242 18.07 12.81 -19.69
C GLY A 242 18.68 11.99 -18.57
N GLN A 243 19.81 12.42 -18.00
CA GLN A 243 20.43 11.76 -16.84
C GLN A 243 19.52 11.83 -15.61
N GLU A 244 18.88 12.95 -15.33
CA GLU A 244 17.95 13.11 -14.20
C GLU A 244 16.74 12.20 -14.33
N PHE A 245 16.04 12.23 -15.47
CA PHE A 245 14.89 11.36 -15.70
C PHE A 245 15.27 9.88 -15.80
N GLY A 246 16.47 9.57 -16.29
CA GLY A 246 17.01 8.21 -16.29
C GLY A 246 17.23 7.64 -14.89
N ALA A 247 17.68 8.50 -13.95
CA ALA A 247 17.80 8.11 -12.55
C ALA A 247 16.43 7.78 -11.93
N PHE A 248 15.37 8.55 -12.23
CA PHE A 248 14.01 8.24 -11.78
C PHE A 248 13.51 6.90 -12.35
N ALA A 249 13.77 6.64 -13.63
CA ALA A 249 13.40 5.37 -14.27
C ALA A 249 14.09 4.17 -13.60
N THR A 250 15.38 4.29 -13.30
CA THR A 250 16.18 3.23 -12.65
C THR A 250 15.69 2.94 -11.24
N GLN A 251 15.38 3.97 -10.45
CA GLN A 251 14.86 3.82 -9.10
C GLN A 251 13.53 3.05 -9.10
N LEU A 252 12.58 3.46 -9.95
CA LEU A 252 11.28 2.79 -10.08
C LEU A 252 11.41 1.35 -10.59
N GLY A 253 12.32 1.10 -11.53
CA GLY A 253 12.62 -0.26 -12.00
C GLY A 253 13.14 -1.17 -10.88
N SER A 254 14.00 -0.64 -10.02
CA SER A 254 14.50 -1.33 -8.82
C SER A 254 13.39 -1.61 -7.80
N ASP A 255 12.42 -0.68 -7.66
CA ASP A 255 11.27 -0.88 -6.77
C ASP A 255 10.33 -1.98 -7.27
N ALA A 256 10.04 -1.99 -8.56
CA ALA A 256 9.24 -3.06 -9.17
C ALA A 256 9.88 -4.45 -8.97
N ALA A 257 11.20 -4.55 -9.12
CA ALA A 257 11.92 -5.79 -8.87
C ALA A 257 11.89 -6.21 -7.38
N LEU A 258 12.03 -5.25 -6.46
CA LEU A 258 11.94 -5.53 -5.02
C LEU A 258 10.55 -6.01 -4.61
N LEU A 259 9.48 -5.40 -5.13
CA LEU A 259 8.10 -5.82 -4.87
C LEU A 259 7.87 -7.25 -5.39
N GLU A 260 8.36 -7.58 -6.59
CA GLU A 260 8.22 -8.92 -7.17
C GLU A 260 8.97 -9.99 -6.35
N GLN A 261 10.12 -9.66 -5.78
CA GLN A 261 10.88 -10.57 -4.90
C GLN A 261 10.10 -10.97 -3.65
N GLN A 262 9.12 -10.17 -3.21
CA GLN A 262 8.30 -10.50 -2.05
C GLN A 262 7.29 -11.62 -2.33
N HIS A 263 7.04 -12.00 -3.58
CA HIS A 263 6.14 -13.11 -3.91
C HIS A 263 6.66 -14.47 -3.40
N GLU A 264 7.97 -14.67 -3.34
CA GLU A 264 8.58 -15.92 -2.91
C GLU A 264 8.32 -16.18 -1.42
N PRO A 265 8.67 -15.30 -0.45
CA PRO A 265 8.33 -15.52 0.96
C PRO A 265 6.82 -15.60 1.20
N LEU A 266 6.01 -14.80 0.52
CA LEU A 266 4.54 -14.87 0.61
C LEU A 266 3.97 -16.18 0.07
N SER A 267 4.71 -16.97 -0.70
CA SER A 267 4.29 -18.28 -1.17
C SER A 267 4.48 -19.40 -0.13
N VAL A 268 4.97 -19.08 1.07
CA VAL A 268 5.06 -20.02 2.20
C VAL A 268 3.79 -19.91 3.04
N VAL A 269 3.06 -21.03 3.20
CA VAL A 269 1.76 -21.03 3.91
C VAL A 269 1.79 -21.98 5.11
N ASN A 270 1.02 -21.65 6.15
CA ASN A 270 0.86 -22.49 7.35
C ASN A 270 -0.40 -23.38 7.31
N LEU A 271 -1.04 -23.56 6.14
CA LEU A 271 -2.22 -24.42 5.97
C LEU A 271 -2.00 -25.82 6.55
N GLY A 272 -2.97 -26.30 7.33
CA GLY A 272 -2.91 -27.55 8.07
C GLY A 272 -2.18 -27.44 9.41
N GLY A 273 -1.65 -26.27 9.77
CA GLY A 273 -1.18 -25.97 11.13
C GLY A 273 -2.32 -25.84 12.13
N THR A 274 -3.52 -25.55 11.65
CA THR A 274 -4.74 -25.36 12.41
C THR A 274 -4.59 -24.28 13.51
N ALA A 275 -4.93 -24.57 14.76
CA ALA A 275 -5.08 -23.57 15.82
C ALA A 275 -3.78 -22.83 16.16
N ILE A 276 -2.65 -23.54 16.28
CA ILE A 276 -1.35 -23.02 16.73
C ILE A 276 -0.16 -23.63 15.96
N GLY A 277 -0.38 -24.23 14.82
CA GLY A 277 0.68 -24.86 14.03
C GLY A 277 0.89 -26.36 14.30
N THR A 278 0.24 -26.93 15.31
CA THR A 278 0.40 -28.37 15.69
C THR A 278 -0.44 -29.33 14.88
N GLY A 279 -1.37 -28.84 14.04
CA GLY A 279 -2.17 -29.66 13.14
C GLY A 279 -3.30 -30.45 13.80
N ILE A 280 -3.77 -30.02 14.98
CA ILE A 280 -4.89 -30.69 15.68
C ILE A 280 -6.14 -30.74 14.79
N CYS A 281 -6.85 -31.84 14.78
CA CYS A 281 -8.05 -32.10 13.97
C CYS A 281 -7.81 -32.15 12.44
N ALA A 282 -6.58 -32.15 11.97
CA ALA A 282 -6.24 -32.39 10.56
C ALA A 282 -5.46 -33.69 10.37
N ASP A 283 -5.69 -34.38 9.24
CA ASP A 283 -4.84 -35.51 8.83
C ASP A 283 -3.42 -34.99 8.56
N VAL A 284 -2.40 -35.73 8.99
CA VAL A 284 -0.98 -35.31 8.83
C VAL A 284 -0.60 -35.02 7.37
N ARG A 285 -1.28 -35.65 6.41
CA ARG A 285 -1.06 -35.46 4.96
C ARG A 285 -1.76 -34.24 4.41
N PHE A 286 -2.73 -33.67 5.16
CA PHE A 286 -3.56 -32.54 4.68
C PHE A 286 -2.72 -31.33 4.26
N ARG A 287 -1.73 -31.02 5.05
CA ARG A 287 -0.85 -29.87 4.86
C ARG A 287 -0.16 -29.86 3.48
N GLU A 288 0.46 -30.99 3.12
CA GLU A 288 1.15 -31.14 1.83
C GLU A 288 0.15 -31.17 0.67
N LEU A 289 -1.00 -31.82 0.85
CA LEU A 289 -2.05 -31.88 -0.16
C LEU A 289 -2.68 -30.51 -0.44
N ALA A 290 -3.02 -29.76 0.61
CA ALA A 290 -3.62 -28.44 0.49
C ALA A 290 -2.66 -27.47 -0.20
N ALA A 291 -1.39 -27.43 0.20
CA ALA A 291 -0.38 -26.59 -0.44
C ALA A 291 -0.16 -26.98 -1.93
N ARG A 292 -0.12 -28.29 -2.26
CA ARG A 292 0.00 -28.77 -3.64
C ARG A 292 -1.21 -28.38 -4.50
N HIS A 293 -2.44 -28.49 -3.98
CA HIS A 293 -3.62 -28.03 -4.69
C HIS A 293 -3.63 -26.52 -4.88
N LEU A 294 -3.21 -25.77 -3.86
CA LEU A 294 -3.12 -24.33 -3.91
C LEU A 294 -2.09 -23.86 -4.96
N ALA A 295 -0.91 -24.48 -4.99
CA ALA A 295 0.11 -24.25 -6.02
C ALA A 295 -0.44 -24.50 -7.43
N LYS A 296 -1.18 -25.62 -7.62
CA LYS A 296 -1.78 -25.96 -8.92
C LYS A 296 -2.86 -24.97 -9.35
N LEU A 297 -3.67 -24.45 -8.41
CA LEU A 297 -4.73 -23.48 -8.70
C LEU A 297 -4.20 -22.09 -9.04
N THR A 298 -3.12 -21.67 -8.37
CA THR A 298 -2.57 -20.31 -8.49
C THR A 298 -1.43 -20.19 -9.49
N GLY A 299 -0.75 -21.30 -9.83
CA GLY A 299 0.50 -21.30 -10.59
C GLY A 299 1.68 -20.72 -9.80
N LEU A 300 1.53 -20.43 -8.51
CA LEU A 300 2.56 -19.92 -7.63
C LEU A 300 3.36 -21.08 -7.00
N PRO A 301 4.62 -20.84 -6.57
CA PRO A 301 5.47 -21.85 -5.93
C PRO A 301 5.08 -22.07 -4.45
N ILE A 302 3.79 -22.29 -4.19
CA ILE A 302 3.27 -22.46 -2.83
C ILE A 302 3.89 -23.70 -2.19
N ARG A 303 4.35 -23.53 -0.95
CA ARG A 303 4.90 -24.59 -0.13
C ARG A 303 4.51 -24.45 1.34
N PRO A 304 4.43 -25.55 2.09
CA PRO A 304 4.18 -25.47 3.53
C PRO A 304 5.35 -24.82 4.26
N ALA A 305 5.05 -24.08 5.31
CA ALA A 305 6.07 -23.53 6.21
C ALA A 305 6.89 -24.64 6.87
N ALA A 306 8.21 -24.49 7.01
CA ALA A 306 9.06 -25.48 7.67
C ALA A 306 8.73 -25.62 9.16
N ASP A 307 8.47 -24.49 9.82
CA ASP A 307 7.95 -24.41 11.18
C ASP A 307 6.53 -23.83 11.18
N PRO A 308 5.49 -24.68 11.25
CA PRO A 308 4.11 -24.18 11.24
C PRO A 308 3.71 -23.47 12.53
N VAL A 309 4.36 -23.72 13.67
CA VAL A 309 4.09 -23.04 14.93
C VAL A 309 4.59 -21.59 14.83
N GLY A 310 5.82 -21.40 14.39
CA GLY A 310 6.36 -20.07 14.11
C GLY A 310 5.52 -19.31 13.08
N ALA A 311 5.18 -19.98 11.95
CA ALA A 311 4.41 -19.36 10.87
C ALA A 311 2.95 -19.02 11.22
N THR A 312 2.43 -19.47 12.37
CA THR A 312 1.08 -19.09 12.84
C THR A 312 1.08 -17.74 13.56
N SER A 313 2.21 -17.31 14.11
CA SER A 313 2.33 -16.03 14.82
C SER A 313 3.23 -15.01 14.11
N ASP A 314 4.12 -15.45 13.22
CA ASP A 314 5.06 -14.60 12.52
C ASP A 314 4.42 -13.94 11.30
N VAL A 315 4.45 -12.61 11.30
CA VAL A 315 3.97 -11.75 10.21
C VAL A 315 5.11 -10.95 9.56
N SER A 316 6.36 -11.38 9.73
CA SER A 316 7.54 -10.68 9.21
C SER A 316 7.51 -10.49 7.69
N ASP A 317 6.91 -11.41 6.95
CA ASP A 317 6.73 -11.28 5.50
C ASP A 317 5.80 -10.10 5.12
N PHE A 318 4.77 -9.84 5.94
CA PHE A 318 3.89 -8.68 5.75
C PHE A 318 4.64 -7.37 6.04
N VAL A 319 5.46 -7.35 7.10
CA VAL A 319 6.31 -6.19 7.43
C VAL A 319 7.33 -5.94 6.31
N THR A 320 7.92 -6.99 5.75
CA THR A 320 8.89 -6.87 4.65
C THR A 320 8.24 -6.33 3.38
N LEU A 321 7.07 -6.84 2.99
CA LEU A 321 6.30 -6.28 1.88
C LEU A 321 5.89 -4.84 2.13
N SER A 322 5.40 -4.50 3.34
CA SER A 322 5.07 -3.12 3.72
C SER A 322 6.27 -2.19 3.58
N GLY A 323 7.46 -2.64 3.99
CA GLY A 323 8.72 -1.93 3.80
C GLY A 323 9.05 -1.69 2.32
N ALA A 324 8.79 -2.65 1.43
CA ALA A 324 8.98 -2.50 -0.01
C ALA A 324 7.97 -1.50 -0.61
N ILE A 325 6.70 -1.55 -0.20
CA ILE A 325 5.66 -0.58 -0.58
C ILE A 325 6.06 0.83 -0.13
N LYS A 326 6.49 0.97 1.12
CA LYS A 326 7.00 2.25 1.67
C LYS A 326 8.17 2.79 0.87
N ARG A 327 9.19 1.97 0.55
CA ARG A 327 10.33 2.39 -0.28
C ARG A 327 9.87 2.93 -1.62
N THR A 328 8.95 2.23 -2.28
CA THR A 328 8.35 2.66 -3.55
C THR A 328 7.62 4.00 -3.41
N ALA A 329 6.86 4.19 -2.33
CA ALA A 329 6.20 5.44 -2.02
C ALA A 329 7.21 6.59 -1.80
N LEU A 330 8.31 6.36 -1.09
CA LEU A 330 9.36 7.37 -0.84
C LEU A 330 10.01 7.84 -2.14
N HIS A 331 10.38 6.93 -3.05
CA HIS A 331 10.91 7.31 -4.36
C HIS A 331 9.89 8.11 -5.17
N LEU A 332 8.63 7.67 -5.19
CA LEU A 332 7.56 8.37 -5.89
C LEU A 332 7.35 9.79 -5.33
N GLY A 333 7.39 9.94 -4.00
CA GLY A 333 7.28 11.23 -3.32
C GLY A 333 8.44 12.17 -3.63
N LYS A 334 9.67 11.64 -3.64
CA LYS A 334 10.87 12.39 -4.03
C LYS A 334 10.78 12.87 -5.47
N ILE A 335 10.39 12.00 -6.40
CA ILE A 335 10.19 12.37 -7.80
C ILE A 335 9.13 13.48 -7.93
N ALA A 336 8.01 13.35 -7.24
CA ALA A 336 6.95 14.37 -7.25
C ALA A 336 7.43 15.73 -6.72
N ASN A 337 8.25 15.73 -5.66
CA ASN A 337 8.85 16.95 -5.11
C ASN A 337 9.79 17.61 -6.11
N ASP A 338 10.66 16.84 -6.77
CA ASP A 338 11.57 17.37 -7.78
C ASP A 338 10.82 17.96 -8.98
N LEU A 339 9.80 17.25 -9.49
CA LEU A 339 8.98 17.77 -10.60
C LEU A 339 8.29 19.08 -10.24
N ARG A 340 7.81 19.24 -8.99
CA ARG A 340 7.23 20.50 -8.51
C ARG A 340 8.25 21.62 -8.43
N LEU A 341 9.45 21.32 -7.92
CA LEU A 341 10.53 22.29 -7.79
C LEU A 341 11.05 22.75 -9.15
N LEU A 342 11.35 21.82 -10.05
CA LEU A 342 11.84 22.11 -11.40
C LEU A 342 10.82 22.91 -12.24
N ALA A 343 9.51 22.71 -11.99
CA ALA A 343 8.43 23.43 -12.66
C ALA A 343 8.03 24.75 -11.98
N SER A 344 8.70 25.14 -10.89
CA SER A 344 8.38 26.36 -10.14
C SER A 344 8.53 27.61 -11.00
N GLY A 345 7.66 28.60 -10.81
CA GLY A 345 7.71 29.85 -11.56
C GLY A 345 6.36 30.21 -12.19
N PRO A 346 6.29 30.68 -13.46
CA PRO A 346 7.29 30.55 -14.55
C PRO A 346 8.40 31.63 -14.60
N ARG A 347 8.34 32.68 -13.81
CA ARG A 347 9.32 33.80 -13.86
C ARG A 347 10.12 34.01 -12.57
N ALA A 348 9.53 33.63 -11.44
CA ALA A 348 10.13 33.77 -10.11
C ALA A 348 10.49 32.41 -9.46
N GLY A 349 10.78 31.43 -10.26
CA GLY A 349 11.21 30.08 -9.84
C GLY A 349 12.19 29.50 -10.86
N LEU A 350 12.47 28.19 -10.76
CA LEU A 350 13.46 27.52 -11.61
C LEU A 350 13.03 27.47 -13.08
N ALA A 351 11.76 27.17 -13.33
CA ALA A 351 11.19 27.11 -14.69
C ALA A 351 11.98 26.22 -15.67
N GLU A 352 12.72 25.25 -15.18
CA GLU A 352 13.52 24.33 -16.00
C GLU A 352 12.66 23.35 -16.81
N ILE A 353 11.46 23.02 -16.27
CA ILE A 353 10.47 22.18 -16.98
C ILE A 353 9.10 22.82 -16.95
N GLN A 354 8.25 22.41 -17.89
CA GLN A 354 6.84 22.73 -17.92
C GLN A 354 6.02 21.45 -17.76
N LEU A 355 5.15 21.45 -16.76
CA LEU A 355 4.17 20.38 -16.57
C LEU A 355 2.90 20.69 -17.38
N PRO A 356 2.18 19.66 -17.88
CA PRO A 356 0.91 19.88 -18.56
C PRO A 356 -0.11 20.57 -17.65
N PRO A 357 -0.75 21.67 -18.07
CA PRO A 357 -1.81 22.30 -17.28
C PRO A 357 -3.01 21.36 -17.15
N ARG A 358 -3.54 21.20 -15.92
CA ARG A 358 -4.66 20.27 -15.68
C ARG A 358 -5.91 20.95 -15.15
N GLN A 359 -5.75 22.06 -14.43
CA GLN A 359 -6.86 22.87 -13.93
C GLN A 359 -6.41 24.29 -13.64
N ALA A 360 -7.35 25.22 -13.53
CA ALA A 360 -7.06 26.57 -13.04
C ALA A 360 -6.53 26.48 -11.60
N GLY A 361 -5.43 27.15 -11.31
CA GLY A 361 -4.70 27.04 -10.04
C GLY A 361 -5.12 28.02 -8.96
N SER A 362 -6.01 29.00 -9.29
CA SER A 362 -6.41 30.02 -8.34
C SER A 362 -7.78 30.58 -8.69
N SER A 363 -8.57 30.86 -7.64
CA SER A 363 -9.84 31.58 -7.75
C SER A 363 -9.66 33.13 -7.84
N ILE A 364 -8.45 33.65 -7.53
CA ILE A 364 -8.18 35.07 -7.44
C ILE A 364 -7.03 35.54 -8.37
N MET A 365 -6.14 34.66 -8.78
CA MET A 365 -4.99 34.98 -9.66
C MET A 365 -5.24 34.43 -11.07
N PRO A 366 -5.67 35.29 -12.04
CA PRO A 366 -5.91 34.82 -13.40
C PRO A 366 -4.67 34.21 -14.05
N GLY A 367 -4.82 33.06 -14.69
CA GLY A 367 -3.74 32.39 -15.41
C GLY A 367 -2.77 31.57 -14.54
N LYS A 368 -2.92 31.54 -13.21
CA LYS A 368 -2.11 30.69 -12.35
C LYS A 368 -2.46 29.22 -12.56
N VAL A 369 -1.44 28.39 -12.78
CA VAL A 369 -1.54 26.93 -12.89
C VAL A 369 -0.61 26.30 -11.87
N ASN A 370 -1.14 25.39 -11.05
CA ASN A 370 -0.37 24.67 -10.03
C ASN A 370 -0.01 23.26 -10.48
N PRO A 371 1.06 22.64 -9.92
CA PRO A 371 1.48 21.27 -10.23
C PRO A 371 0.62 20.23 -9.46
N VAL A 372 -0.70 20.29 -9.66
CA VAL A 372 -1.70 19.55 -8.84
C VAL A 372 -1.56 18.02 -8.91
N ILE A 373 -1.03 17.48 -10.02
CA ILE A 373 -0.83 16.03 -10.13
C ILE A 373 0.30 15.54 -9.20
N PRO A 374 1.52 16.11 -9.22
CA PRO A 374 2.54 15.77 -8.23
C PRO A 374 2.10 16.04 -6.77
N GLU A 375 1.29 17.09 -6.52
CA GLU A 375 0.76 17.34 -5.18
C GLU A 375 -0.17 16.23 -4.70
N CYS A 376 -1.04 15.72 -5.55
CA CYS A 376 -1.90 14.57 -5.27
C CYS A 376 -1.06 13.30 -4.98
N VAL A 377 0.01 13.10 -5.73
CA VAL A 377 0.96 12.00 -5.49
C VAL A 377 1.62 12.13 -4.11
N ASN A 378 2.06 13.32 -3.71
CA ASN A 378 2.62 13.54 -2.38
C ASN A 378 1.62 13.18 -1.27
N GLN A 379 0.35 13.56 -1.39
CA GLN A 379 -0.70 13.20 -0.42
C GLN A 379 -0.90 11.69 -0.34
N THR A 380 -0.89 10.99 -1.48
CA THR A 380 -0.94 9.52 -1.53
C THR A 380 0.23 8.91 -0.77
N VAL A 381 1.45 9.43 -0.97
CA VAL A 381 2.65 8.97 -0.27
C VAL A 381 2.50 9.15 1.25
N PHE A 382 1.98 10.30 1.71
CA PHE A 382 1.77 10.53 3.16
C PHE A 382 0.80 9.51 3.77
N MET A 383 -0.28 9.18 3.07
CA MET A 383 -1.22 8.14 3.52
C MET A 383 -0.56 6.76 3.62
N VAL A 384 0.23 6.38 2.61
CA VAL A 384 0.95 5.09 2.62
C VAL A 384 1.98 5.00 3.74
N MET A 385 2.67 6.10 4.05
CA MET A 385 3.57 6.16 5.21
C MET A 385 2.85 5.90 6.54
N GLY A 386 1.64 6.45 6.71
CA GLY A 386 0.78 6.17 7.86
C GLY A 386 0.34 4.70 7.91
N MET A 387 0.01 4.11 6.76
CA MET A 387 -0.38 2.70 6.65
C MET A 387 0.77 1.75 7.02
N ASP A 388 2.00 2.03 6.58
CA ASP A 388 3.19 1.26 7.00
C ASP A 388 3.42 1.31 8.52
N THR A 389 3.18 2.47 9.12
CA THR A 389 3.24 2.61 10.58
C THR A 389 2.19 1.74 11.27
N THR A 390 0.96 1.69 10.72
CA THR A 390 -0.11 0.80 11.21
C THR A 390 0.31 -0.67 11.13
N VAL A 391 0.88 -1.11 10.01
CA VAL A 391 1.40 -2.48 9.84
C VAL A 391 2.47 -2.79 10.89
N SER A 392 3.39 -1.87 11.13
CA SER A 392 4.48 -2.05 12.10
C SER A 392 3.97 -2.24 13.52
N TYR A 393 3.02 -1.40 13.98
CA TYR A 393 2.41 -1.54 15.30
C TYR A 393 1.56 -2.80 15.43
N ALA A 394 0.80 -3.15 14.40
CA ALA A 394 -0.02 -4.36 14.40
C ALA A 394 0.85 -5.64 14.42
N ALA A 395 1.99 -5.62 13.75
CA ALA A 395 2.93 -6.74 13.77
C ALA A 395 3.57 -6.92 15.15
N GLU A 396 4.00 -5.83 15.81
CA GLU A 396 4.60 -5.85 17.14
C GLU A 396 3.61 -6.29 18.22
N ALA A 397 2.32 -5.96 18.07
CA ALA A 397 1.29 -6.27 19.04
C ALA A 397 0.87 -7.76 19.09
N GLY A 398 1.38 -8.63 18.22
CA GLY A 398 1.17 -10.08 18.29
C GLY A 398 1.65 -10.67 19.60
N GLN A 399 0.90 -11.62 20.18
CA GLN A 399 1.22 -12.23 21.45
C GLN A 399 1.18 -13.76 21.36
N LEU A 400 2.20 -14.41 21.91
CA LEU A 400 2.31 -15.87 21.99
C LEU A 400 2.21 -16.51 20.58
N GLN A 401 1.27 -17.43 20.37
CA GLN A 401 1.20 -18.27 19.17
C GLN A 401 0.32 -17.72 18.05
N LEU A 402 -0.13 -16.46 18.13
CA LEU A 402 -0.97 -15.84 17.09
C LEU A 402 -0.80 -14.32 17.06
N ASN A 403 -0.79 -13.75 15.85
CA ASN A 403 -1.03 -12.31 15.69
C ASN A 403 -2.51 -12.09 15.36
N ALA A 404 -3.23 -11.41 16.25
CA ALA A 404 -4.66 -11.16 16.10
C ALA A 404 -5.00 -9.97 15.17
N PHE A 405 -3.98 -9.26 14.67
CA PHE A 405 -4.15 -7.97 13.98
C PHE A 405 -3.87 -8.04 12.46
N GLU A 406 -3.79 -9.24 11.89
CA GLU A 406 -3.66 -9.42 10.44
C GLU A 406 -4.74 -8.70 9.62
N PRO A 407 -6.02 -8.60 10.04
CA PRO A 407 -7.03 -7.88 9.26
C PRO A 407 -6.69 -6.41 8.99
N VAL A 408 -6.23 -5.66 10.00
CA VAL A 408 -5.84 -4.26 9.80
C VAL A 408 -4.55 -4.13 8.99
N MET A 409 -3.61 -5.06 9.12
CA MET A 409 -2.40 -5.09 8.27
C MET A 409 -2.76 -5.30 6.80
N LEU A 410 -3.59 -6.28 6.52
CA LEU A 410 -4.06 -6.58 5.17
C LEU A 410 -4.78 -5.39 4.55
N HIS A 411 -5.76 -4.80 5.27
CA HIS A 411 -6.48 -3.61 4.82
C HIS A 411 -5.52 -2.44 4.47
N ALA A 412 -4.57 -2.15 5.36
CA ALA A 412 -3.60 -1.07 5.16
C ALA A 412 -2.74 -1.32 3.91
N MET A 413 -2.22 -2.52 3.72
CA MET A 413 -1.37 -2.86 2.58
C MET A 413 -2.14 -2.87 1.26
N LEU A 414 -3.33 -3.49 1.19
CA LEU A 414 -4.17 -3.50 -0.02
C LEU A 414 -4.54 -2.08 -0.43
N THR A 415 -5.04 -1.28 0.52
CA THR A 415 -5.40 0.13 0.27
C THR A 415 -4.19 0.93 -0.21
N GLY A 416 -3.03 0.76 0.45
CA GLY A 416 -1.79 1.44 0.08
C GLY A 416 -1.32 1.10 -1.33
N MET A 417 -1.34 -0.17 -1.71
CA MET A 417 -0.95 -0.63 -3.05
C MET A 417 -1.90 -0.09 -4.14
N HIS A 418 -3.21 -0.12 -3.91
CA HIS A 418 -4.19 0.43 -4.84
C HIS A 418 -4.04 1.94 -5.02
N MET A 419 -3.83 2.68 -3.93
CA MET A 419 -3.61 4.12 -3.99
C MET A 419 -2.33 4.46 -4.76
N LEU A 420 -1.22 3.76 -4.50
CA LEU A 420 0.05 3.98 -5.20
C LEU A 420 -0.05 3.66 -6.69
N ALA A 421 -0.65 2.53 -7.06
CA ALA A 421 -0.82 2.15 -8.45
C ALA A 421 -1.60 3.22 -9.23
N ARG A 422 -2.75 3.67 -8.70
CA ARG A 422 -3.55 4.75 -9.30
C ARG A 422 -2.82 6.10 -9.35
N ALA A 423 -2.03 6.42 -8.32
CA ALA A 423 -1.24 7.65 -8.30
C ALA A 423 -0.11 7.62 -9.35
N MET A 424 0.55 6.46 -9.55
CA MET A 424 1.55 6.27 -10.59
C MET A 424 0.98 6.40 -11.99
N ASP A 425 -0.16 5.76 -12.26
CA ASP A 425 -0.84 5.89 -13.55
C ASP A 425 -1.30 7.32 -13.81
N THR A 426 -1.83 8.00 -12.80
CA THR A 426 -2.20 9.42 -12.88
C THR A 426 -0.98 10.30 -13.15
N LEU A 427 0.14 10.08 -12.45
CA LEU A 427 1.38 10.83 -12.67
C LEU A 427 1.91 10.60 -14.09
N ARG A 428 1.92 9.36 -14.55
CA ARG A 428 2.36 8.97 -15.89
C ARG A 428 1.55 9.67 -16.97
N GLU A 429 0.23 9.51 -16.93
CA GLU A 429 -0.66 9.94 -18.02
C GLU A 429 -0.90 11.44 -18.02
N ARG A 430 -1.04 12.03 -16.84
CA ARG A 430 -1.44 13.43 -16.69
C ARG A 430 -0.28 14.38 -16.44
N CYS A 431 0.93 13.87 -16.20
CA CYS A 431 2.10 14.71 -15.95
C CYS A 431 3.28 14.29 -16.83
N VAL A 432 3.92 13.13 -16.55
CA VAL A 432 5.22 12.74 -17.12
C VAL A 432 5.21 12.69 -18.65
N ASN A 433 4.17 12.10 -19.25
CA ASN A 433 4.07 11.98 -20.72
C ASN A 433 3.98 13.33 -21.46
N GLY A 434 3.66 14.41 -20.75
CA GLY A 434 3.53 15.74 -21.31
C GLY A 434 4.57 16.77 -20.85
N ILE A 435 5.60 16.33 -20.10
CA ILE A 435 6.69 17.21 -19.65
C ILE A 435 7.45 17.77 -20.86
N LYS A 436 7.67 19.09 -20.84
CA LYS A 436 8.56 19.81 -21.75
C LYS A 436 9.73 20.39 -20.94
N VAL A 437 10.93 20.27 -21.47
CA VAL A 437 12.14 20.87 -20.86
C VAL A 437 12.43 22.24 -21.49
N ASN A 438 12.86 23.21 -20.71
CA ASN A 438 13.27 24.53 -21.17
C ASN A 438 14.79 24.51 -21.44
N LYS A 439 15.14 24.21 -22.70
CA LYS A 439 16.53 24.03 -23.14
C LYS A 439 17.38 25.26 -22.92
N GLU A 440 16.82 26.42 -23.21
CA GLU A 440 17.50 27.73 -23.12
C GLU A 440 17.82 28.02 -21.65
N THR A 441 16.83 27.92 -20.76
CA THR A 441 17.00 28.13 -19.30
C THR A 441 18.05 27.20 -18.73
N GLY A 442 17.98 25.89 -19.03
CA GLY A 442 18.93 24.91 -18.49
C GLY A 442 20.37 25.17 -18.94
N LEU A 443 20.59 25.54 -20.21
CA LEU A 443 21.90 25.88 -20.72
C LEU A 443 22.43 27.21 -20.14
N GLU A 444 21.59 28.25 -20.07
CA GLU A 444 21.96 29.56 -19.51
C GLU A 444 22.37 29.42 -18.04
N GLU A 445 21.60 28.69 -17.21
CA GLU A 445 21.93 28.47 -15.82
C GLU A 445 23.26 27.69 -15.67
N ALA A 446 23.46 26.65 -16.48
CA ALA A 446 24.70 25.88 -16.46
C ALA A 446 25.91 26.77 -16.83
N MET A 447 25.80 27.65 -17.84
CA MET A 447 26.87 28.54 -18.24
C MET A 447 27.15 29.68 -17.24
N ARG A 448 26.15 30.13 -16.48
CA ARG A 448 26.31 31.18 -15.45
C ARG A 448 26.81 30.63 -14.11
N SER A 449 26.72 29.34 -13.89
CA SER A 449 27.13 28.76 -12.61
C SER A 449 28.62 28.88 -12.38
N SER A 450 28.98 29.37 -11.18
CA SER A 450 30.39 29.45 -10.75
C SER A 450 31.02 28.07 -10.57
N SER A 451 30.23 27.01 -10.48
CA SER A 451 30.72 25.63 -10.35
C SER A 451 31.48 25.11 -11.58
N LEU A 452 31.30 25.74 -12.75
CA LEU A 452 32.10 25.46 -13.94
C LEU A 452 33.60 25.64 -13.68
N ALA A 453 34.00 26.46 -12.68
CA ALA A 453 35.39 26.60 -12.29
C ALA A 453 36.03 25.28 -11.81
N THR A 454 35.23 24.27 -11.47
CA THR A 454 35.71 22.91 -11.15
C THR A 454 36.50 22.30 -12.31
N SER A 455 36.10 22.55 -13.55
CA SER A 455 36.76 22.06 -14.75
C SER A 455 38.15 22.68 -14.99
N LEU A 456 38.44 23.79 -14.30
CA LEU A 456 39.73 24.48 -14.39
C LEU A 456 40.78 23.88 -13.47
N ILE A 457 40.40 23.06 -12.47
CA ILE A 457 41.30 22.58 -11.41
C ILE A 457 42.53 21.85 -11.99
N ASP A 458 42.35 21.01 -13.00
CA ASP A 458 43.40 20.24 -13.61
C ASP A 458 44.40 21.12 -14.40
N TYR A 459 44.03 22.36 -14.76
CA TYR A 459 44.82 23.28 -15.55
C TYR A 459 45.54 24.35 -14.72
N VAL A 460 44.88 24.85 -13.65
CA VAL A 460 45.41 25.98 -12.86
C VAL A 460 45.55 25.67 -11.37
N GLY A 461 45.12 24.47 -10.94
CA GLY A 461 45.08 24.09 -9.54
C GLY A 461 43.84 24.64 -8.78
N TYR A 462 43.56 24.05 -7.60
CA TYR A 462 42.37 24.33 -6.83
C TYR A 462 42.25 25.80 -6.38
N GLU A 463 43.33 26.37 -5.80
CA GLU A 463 43.34 27.74 -5.27
C GLU A 463 43.05 28.80 -6.34
N LYS A 464 43.64 28.61 -7.52
CA LYS A 464 43.42 29.50 -8.65
C LYS A 464 42.00 29.37 -9.21
N ALA A 465 41.50 28.15 -9.33
CA ALA A 465 40.11 27.93 -9.74
C ALA A 465 39.11 28.60 -8.77
N VAL A 466 39.38 28.54 -7.46
CA VAL A 466 38.58 29.27 -6.44
C VAL A 466 38.62 30.80 -6.64
N GLN A 467 39.79 31.37 -6.96
CA GLN A 467 39.89 32.81 -7.24
C GLN A 467 39.06 33.20 -8.46
N ILE A 468 39.17 32.42 -9.54
CA ILE A 468 38.38 32.67 -10.76
C ILE A 468 36.87 32.58 -10.48
N ALA A 469 36.43 31.58 -9.71
CA ALA A 469 35.03 31.44 -9.31
C ALA A 469 34.52 32.64 -8.48
N LYS A 470 35.32 33.07 -7.49
CA LYS A 470 35.03 34.28 -6.67
C LYS A 470 34.96 35.53 -7.53
N ASP A 471 35.86 35.71 -8.47
CA ASP A 471 35.88 36.82 -9.39
C ASP A 471 34.63 36.83 -10.29
N ALA A 472 34.23 35.67 -10.80
CA ALA A 472 33.01 35.51 -11.58
C ALA A 472 31.77 35.99 -10.79
N LEU A 473 31.61 35.49 -9.57
CA LEU A 473 30.48 35.88 -8.68
C LEU A 473 30.51 37.35 -8.32
N ALA A 474 31.67 37.86 -7.90
CA ALA A 474 31.79 39.28 -7.44
C ALA A 474 31.51 40.29 -8.54
N LYS A 475 31.78 39.94 -9.80
CA LYS A 475 31.63 40.80 -10.97
C LYS A 475 30.38 40.51 -11.80
N ASP A 476 29.55 39.53 -11.38
CA ASP A 476 28.40 39.02 -12.12
C ASP A 476 28.72 38.68 -13.59
N ILE A 477 29.80 37.92 -13.78
CA ILE A 477 30.26 37.44 -15.10
C ILE A 477 30.38 35.92 -15.08
N THR A 478 30.45 35.32 -16.28
CA THR A 478 30.64 33.87 -16.38
C THR A 478 32.05 33.46 -15.95
N VAL A 479 32.23 32.21 -15.53
CA VAL A 479 33.57 31.62 -15.25
C VAL A 479 34.46 31.75 -16.46
N ARG A 480 33.92 31.53 -17.68
CA ARG A 480 34.63 31.73 -18.95
C ARG A 480 35.24 33.14 -19.04
N ALA A 481 34.45 34.18 -18.79
CA ALA A 481 34.91 35.55 -18.85
C ALA A 481 35.92 35.90 -17.73
N ALA A 482 35.74 35.35 -16.54
CA ALA A 482 36.69 35.51 -15.43
C ALA A 482 38.04 34.85 -15.71
N ALA A 483 38.04 33.61 -16.23
CA ALA A 483 39.23 32.89 -16.60
C ALA A 483 40.01 33.52 -17.77
N ASP A 484 39.28 34.10 -18.74
CA ASP A 484 39.88 34.86 -19.85
C ASP A 484 40.60 36.14 -19.36
N ARG A 485 40.01 36.86 -18.41
CA ARG A 485 40.66 38.02 -17.75
C ARG A 485 41.86 37.61 -16.90
N ASP A 486 41.84 36.45 -16.29
CA ASP A 486 42.98 35.94 -15.53
C ASP A 486 44.19 35.58 -16.42
N GLY A 487 43.94 35.13 -17.63
CA GLY A 487 44.96 34.89 -18.64
C GLY A 487 45.84 33.65 -18.42
N SER A 488 45.56 32.84 -17.42
CA SER A 488 46.35 31.63 -17.08
C SER A 488 46.14 30.48 -18.09
N ILE A 489 45.01 30.45 -18.80
CA ILE A 489 44.63 29.46 -19.77
C ILE A 489 44.32 30.11 -21.12
N ARG A 490 44.83 29.51 -22.22
CA ARG A 490 44.57 30.03 -23.57
C ARG A 490 43.06 29.95 -23.91
N PRO A 491 42.51 30.94 -24.64
CA PRO A 491 41.06 31.02 -24.95
C PRO A 491 40.51 29.74 -25.64
N GLU A 492 41.27 29.17 -26.56
CA GLU A 492 40.86 27.97 -27.31
C GLU A 492 40.70 26.75 -26.38
N ILE A 493 41.51 26.65 -25.32
CA ILE A 493 41.38 25.60 -24.29
C ILE A 493 40.18 25.90 -23.42
N LEU A 494 39.95 27.15 -23.01
CA LEU A 494 38.79 27.52 -22.21
C LEU A 494 37.46 27.18 -22.87
N ASP A 495 37.33 27.37 -24.18
CA ASP A 495 36.13 27.03 -24.92
C ASP A 495 35.84 25.53 -24.92
N SER A 496 36.89 24.70 -24.93
CA SER A 496 36.73 23.25 -24.85
C SER A 496 36.38 22.75 -23.43
N ILE A 497 37.11 23.21 -22.40
CA ILE A 497 37.00 22.67 -21.05
C ILE A 497 35.79 23.22 -20.25
N LEU A 498 35.22 24.34 -20.72
CA LEU A 498 34.06 24.98 -20.13
C LEU A 498 32.76 24.79 -20.91
N ASP A 499 32.76 23.98 -22.00
CA ASP A 499 31.50 23.65 -22.66
C ASP A 499 30.70 22.69 -21.78
N PRO A 500 29.53 23.12 -21.26
CA PRO A 500 28.75 22.28 -20.37
C PRO A 500 28.33 20.95 -21.01
N ARG A 501 28.26 20.86 -22.34
CA ARG A 501 27.90 19.64 -23.08
C ARG A 501 28.96 18.56 -22.95
N ASP A 502 30.22 18.96 -22.93
CA ASP A 502 31.35 18.03 -22.76
C ASP A 502 31.49 17.54 -21.31
N LEU A 503 31.05 18.36 -20.35
CA LEU A 503 31.08 18.05 -18.92
C LEU A 503 29.98 17.08 -18.46
N THR A 504 28.99 16.79 -19.31
CA THR A 504 27.87 15.89 -18.97
C THR A 504 28.13 14.43 -19.31
N ARG A 505 29.31 14.07 -19.83
CA ARG A 505 29.63 12.70 -20.23
C ARG A 505 29.78 11.79 -19.01
N VAL A 506 29.06 10.68 -19.00
CA VAL A 506 29.24 9.58 -18.06
C VAL A 506 30.15 8.57 -18.75
N TYR A 507 31.30 8.23 -18.14
CA TYR A 507 32.24 7.26 -18.62
C TYR A 507 31.85 5.83 -18.24
#